data_dec0c1f5390958cd6377075375769e1d
#
_entry.id   dec0c1f5390958cd6377075375769e1d
#
_cell.length_a   1.000
_cell.length_b   1.000
_cell.length_c   1.000
_cell.angle_alpha   90.00
_cell.angle_beta   90.00
_cell.angle_gamma   90.00
#
_symmetry.space_group_name_H-M   'P 1'
#
loop_
_entity.id
_entity.type
_entity.pdbx_description
1 polymer ?
#
loop_
_entity_poly.entity_id
_entity_poly.type
_entity_poly.pdbx_seq_one_letter_code
_entity_poly.pdbx_strand_id
1 'polypeptide(L)'
;MSNFLVVKANNIIEASYQLSLNEQRLILAAISCIPKGEEVTDNTGYCVTRESFIELGINPKTASREIREACDRLFNRVITITTEAGTFKTRWVQDIMKYNSDWALANPEFIQEVTGSDPYAEDYILAAIRFSKSVLPFISNLSSNFTQYFLQDIAGISSGYSIRFYELMMQFKSTGYRKIRLDDLRNMLDLNDKYPLTADLKRRVIDTAIDELNEKSPIKITYKLLKTGRKFTHLELKFKPKVEEKTKEIDSKKDPNNPEFFIKLSDPQRHMFASKMSEMPEMSSYSQGTESYQQFAVRIAEMLLQPEKFREFYPLLTKLGYK
;
A
#
# COMPACT_ATOMS: atom_id res chain seq x y z
N MET A 1 -4.05 -6.95 -10.37
CA MET A 1 -3.68 -6.88 -8.94
C MET A 1 -4.50 -5.76 -8.32
N SER A 2 -5.33 -6.06 -7.35
CA SER A 2 -6.12 -5.06 -6.63
C SER A 2 -5.17 -4.21 -5.78
N ASN A 3 -5.18 -2.89 -5.98
CA ASN A 3 -4.40 -1.96 -5.16
C ASN A 3 -5.05 -1.82 -3.77
N PHE A 4 -4.77 -2.76 -2.88
CA PHE A 4 -5.24 -2.71 -1.48
C PHE A 4 -4.63 -1.50 -0.77
N LEU A 5 -5.47 -0.53 -0.43
CA LEU A 5 -5.07 0.71 0.24
C LEU A 5 -5.26 0.58 1.75
N VAL A 6 -4.21 0.77 2.51
CA VAL A 6 -4.27 0.90 3.97
C VAL A 6 -4.44 2.38 4.31
N VAL A 7 -5.48 2.71 5.10
CA VAL A 7 -5.74 4.07 5.59
C VAL A 7 -5.88 4.03 7.11
N LYS A 8 -5.07 4.80 7.83
CA LYS A 8 -5.02 4.83 9.29
C LYS A 8 -4.88 6.26 9.80
N ALA A 9 -5.60 6.63 10.86
CA ALA A 9 -5.37 7.89 11.54
C ALA A 9 -3.94 7.97 12.11
N ASN A 10 -3.37 9.16 12.15
CA ASN A 10 -2.02 9.36 12.68
C ASN A 10 -1.91 8.94 14.16
N ASN A 11 -2.97 9.13 14.94
CA ASN A 11 -3.01 8.70 16.34
C ASN A 11 -2.79 7.18 16.51
N ILE A 12 -3.31 6.34 15.61
CA ILE A 12 -3.12 4.88 15.71
C ILE A 12 -1.74 4.46 15.20
N ILE A 13 -1.17 5.20 14.25
CA ILE A 13 0.21 4.98 13.80
C ILE A 13 1.20 5.32 14.91
N GLU A 14 0.94 6.35 15.71
CA GLU A 14 1.78 6.78 16.83
C GLU A 14 1.45 6.06 18.16
N ALA A 15 0.39 5.27 18.16
CA ALA A 15 -0.04 4.50 19.34
C ALA A 15 1.03 3.51 19.80
N SER A 16 1.03 3.25 21.10
CA SER A 16 1.90 2.24 21.71
C SER A 16 1.26 0.87 21.62
N TYR A 17 1.90 -0.05 20.91
CA TYR A 17 1.51 -1.44 20.81
C TYR A 17 2.64 -2.34 20.32
N GLN A 18 2.55 -3.60 20.65
CA GLN A 18 3.44 -4.65 20.15
C GLN A 18 2.62 -5.74 19.46
N LEU A 19 2.88 -5.90 18.18
CA LEU A 19 2.34 -6.98 17.35
C LEU A 19 3.50 -7.75 16.71
N SER A 20 3.39 -9.06 16.61
CA SER A 20 4.28 -9.83 15.75
C SER A 20 4.05 -9.45 14.28
N LEU A 21 4.97 -9.81 13.42
CA LEU A 21 4.86 -9.54 11.98
C LEU A 21 3.53 -10.04 11.40
N ASN A 22 3.14 -11.28 11.70
CA ASN A 22 1.92 -11.87 11.15
C ASN A 22 0.64 -11.27 11.78
N GLU A 23 0.68 -10.83 13.04
CA GLU A 23 -0.41 -10.06 13.63
C GLU A 23 -0.56 -8.68 12.96
N GLN A 24 0.56 -8.01 12.60
CA GLN A 24 0.50 -6.76 11.85
C GLN A 24 -0.06 -6.97 10.44
N ARG A 25 0.41 -8.00 9.73
CA ARG A 25 -0.11 -8.37 8.40
C ARG A 25 -1.61 -8.64 8.45
N LEU A 26 -2.08 -9.35 9.48
CA LEU A 26 -3.50 -9.66 9.69
C LEU A 26 -4.35 -8.39 9.85
N ILE A 27 -3.91 -7.46 10.70
CA ILE A 27 -4.56 -6.14 10.89
C ILE A 27 -4.54 -5.32 9.60
N LEU A 28 -3.41 -5.26 8.89
CA LEU A 28 -3.27 -4.45 7.69
C LEU A 28 -4.08 -5.01 6.51
N ALA A 29 -4.15 -6.33 6.37
CA ALA A 29 -5.02 -6.98 5.40
C ALA A 29 -6.50 -6.66 5.70
N ALA A 30 -6.93 -6.77 6.96
CA ALA A 30 -8.30 -6.41 7.34
C ALA A 30 -8.61 -4.91 7.12
N ILE A 31 -7.69 -3.99 7.47
CA ILE A 31 -7.87 -2.55 7.23
C ILE A 31 -7.95 -2.24 5.73
N SER A 32 -7.19 -2.93 4.89
CA SER A 32 -7.22 -2.70 3.44
C SER A 32 -8.54 -3.10 2.77
N CYS A 33 -9.36 -3.89 3.45
CA CYS A 33 -10.72 -4.23 3.02
C CYS A 33 -11.77 -3.16 3.40
N ILE A 34 -11.40 -2.16 4.20
CA ILE A 34 -12.32 -1.07 4.58
C ILE A 34 -12.45 -0.09 3.42
N PRO A 35 -13.67 0.12 2.86
CA PRO A 35 -13.88 1.07 1.78
C PRO A 35 -13.54 2.49 2.24
N LYS A 36 -12.84 3.24 1.39
CA LYS A 36 -12.44 4.62 1.71
C LYS A 36 -13.66 5.53 1.78
N GLY A 37 -13.81 6.26 2.89
CA GLY A 37 -14.87 7.25 3.08
C GLY A 37 -16.20 6.66 3.54
N GLU A 38 -16.30 5.36 3.77
CA GLU A 38 -17.47 4.72 4.35
C GLU A 38 -17.39 4.68 5.87
N GLU A 39 -18.52 4.87 6.51
CA GLU A 39 -18.66 4.64 7.95
C GLU A 39 -18.82 3.15 8.20
N VAL A 40 -17.97 2.63 9.06
CA VAL A 40 -17.96 1.21 9.41
C VAL A 40 -18.58 1.01 10.79
N THR A 41 -19.43 0.02 10.91
CA THR A 41 -20.01 -0.36 12.19
C THR A 41 -19.18 -1.46 12.88
N ASP A 42 -19.37 -1.62 14.18
CA ASP A 42 -18.75 -2.69 14.96
C ASP A 42 -19.29 -4.09 14.64
N ASN A 43 -20.36 -4.17 13.83
CA ASN A 43 -20.90 -5.43 13.30
C ASN A 43 -20.23 -5.90 12.02
N THR A 44 -19.44 -5.04 11.36
CA THR A 44 -18.80 -5.36 10.09
C THR A 44 -17.58 -6.27 10.29
N GLY A 45 -17.62 -7.46 9.70
CA GLY A 45 -16.50 -8.40 9.67
C GLY A 45 -15.64 -8.22 8.42
N TYR A 46 -14.33 -8.14 8.59
CA TYR A 46 -13.37 -8.04 7.48
C TYR A 46 -12.70 -9.39 7.29
N CYS A 47 -12.87 -9.93 6.10
CA CYS A 47 -12.35 -11.25 5.78
C CYS A 47 -10.89 -11.18 5.36
N VAL A 48 -10.12 -12.10 5.91
CA VAL A 48 -8.72 -12.30 5.56
C VAL A 48 -8.59 -13.65 4.89
N THR A 49 -8.09 -13.61 3.67
CA THR A 49 -7.91 -14.77 2.83
C THR A 49 -6.46 -15.29 2.92
N ARG A 50 -6.28 -16.54 2.50
CA ARG A 50 -4.95 -17.13 2.38
C ARG A 50 -4.11 -16.34 1.37
N GLU A 51 -4.71 -15.91 0.26
CA GLU A 51 -4.06 -15.20 -0.84
C GLU A 51 -3.52 -13.84 -0.38
N SER A 52 -4.31 -13.06 0.36
CA SER A 52 -3.87 -11.76 0.91
C SER A 52 -2.62 -11.89 1.78
N PHE A 53 -2.45 -13.01 2.48
CA PHE A 53 -1.24 -13.28 3.27
C PHE A 53 -0.05 -13.71 2.42
N ILE A 54 -0.28 -14.48 1.36
CA ILE A 54 0.77 -14.86 0.41
C ILE A 54 1.30 -13.61 -0.30
N GLU A 55 0.41 -12.71 -0.72
CA GLU A 55 0.79 -11.42 -1.31
C GLU A 55 1.64 -10.56 -0.35
N LEU A 56 1.41 -10.68 0.95
CA LEU A 56 2.24 -10.05 1.99
C LEU A 56 3.57 -10.78 2.27
N GLY A 57 3.92 -11.78 1.46
CA GLY A 57 5.21 -12.46 1.53
C GLY A 57 5.27 -13.63 2.54
N ILE A 58 4.12 -14.23 2.87
CA ILE A 58 4.09 -15.47 3.66
C ILE A 58 4.23 -16.67 2.73
N ASN A 59 4.96 -17.68 3.21
CA ASN A 59 5.13 -18.91 2.47
C ASN A 59 3.77 -19.61 2.28
N PRO A 60 3.34 -19.91 1.04
CA PRO A 60 2.06 -20.55 0.74
C PRO A 60 1.82 -21.85 1.53
N LYS A 61 2.88 -22.63 1.80
CA LYS A 61 2.76 -23.90 2.54
C LYS A 61 2.39 -23.73 4.02
N THR A 62 2.69 -22.58 4.61
CA THR A 62 2.48 -22.31 6.04
C THR A 62 1.41 -21.26 6.31
N ALA A 63 0.91 -20.56 5.28
CA ALA A 63 0.02 -19.42 5.38
C ALA A 63 -1.21 -19.70 6.26
N SER A 64 -1.95 -20.78 6.02
CA SER A 64 -3.16 -21.11 6.80
C SER A 64 -2.87 -21.33 8.28
N ARG A 65 -1.75 -21.98 8.60
CA ARG A 65 -1.34 -22.17 10.01
C ARG A 65 -0.94 -20.85 10.64
N GLU A 66 -0.12 -20.06 9.97
CA GLU A 66 0.38 -18.77 10.49
C GLU A 66 -0.74 -17.76 10.70
N ILE A 67 -1.76 -17.73 9.84
CA ILE A 67 -2.96 -16.92 10.02
C ILE A 67 -3.71 -17.34 11.29
N ARG A 68 -3.97 -18.64 11.46
CA ARG A 68 -4.69 -19.15 12.64
C ARG A 68 -3.96 -18.81 13.94
N GLU A 69 -2.64 -19.01 13.98
CA GLU A 69 -1.81 -18.64 15.13
C GLU A 69 -1.77 -17.12 15.37
N ALA A 70 -1.75 -16.32 14.31
CA ALA A 70 -1.81 -14.86 14.41
C ALA A 70 -3.16 -14.40 14.98
N CYS A 71 -4.28 -15.01 14.57
CA CYS A 71 -5.61 -14.74 15.10
C CYS A 71 -5.67 -15.00 16.61
N ASP A 72 -5.15 -16.15 17.08
CA ASP A 72 -5.15 -16.51 18.49
C ASP A 72 -4.38 -15.51 19.36
N ARG A 73 -3.24 -15.05 18.86
CA ARG A 73 -2.42 -14.03 19.55
C ARG A 73 -3.05 -12.64 19.47
N LEU A 74 -3.58 -12.23 18.31
CA LEU A 74 -4.14 -10.91 18.08
C LEU A 74 -5.33 -10.61 19.00
N PHE A 75 -6.16 -11.60 19.28
CA PHE A 75 -7.35 -11.45 20.15
C PHE A 75 -7.00 -10.85 21.52
N ASN A 76 -5.80 -11.12 22.03
CA ASN A 76 -5.35 -10.62 23.34
C ASN A 76 -4.47 -9.35 23.23
N ARG A 77 -4.24 -8.81 22.02
CA ARG A 77 -3.38 -7.64 21.86
C ARG A 77 -4.09 -6.35 22.23
N VAL A 78 -3.38 -5.56 23.00
CA VAL A 78 -3.81 -4.24 23.47
C VAL A 78 -3.10 -3.16 22.68
N ILE A 79 -3.79 -2.06 22.45
CA ILE A 79 -3.27 -0.83 21.90
C ILE A 79 -3.54 0.31 22.87
N THR A 80 -2.55 1.17 23.08
CA THR A 80 -2.67 2.40 23.88
C THR A 80 -2.63 3.59 22.94
N ILE A 81 -3.74 4.31 22.84
CA ILE A 81 -3.94 5.46 21.95
C ILE A 81 -3.95 6.73 22.78
N THR A 82 -3.16 7.72 22.38
CA THR A 82 -3.15 9.06 22.97
C THR A 82 -3.85 10.03 22.02
N THR A 83 -4.77 10.81 22.59
CA THR A 83 -5.51 11.89 21.91
C THR A 83 -5.39 13.16 22.74
N GLU A 84 -5.90 14.27 22.25
CA GLU A 84 -5.97 15.52 23.02
C GLU A 84 -6.78 15.37 24.31
N ALA A 85 -7.82 14.53 24.31
CA ALA A 85 -8.66 14.27 25.47
C ALA A 85 -7.99 13.35 26.54
N GLY A 86 -6.90 12.66 26.19
CA GLY A 86 -6.20 11.75 27.09
C GLY A 86 -5.73 10.47 26.42
N THR A 87 -5.31 9.53 27.26
CA THR A 87 -4.79 8.22 26.82
C THR A 87 -5.74 7.12 27.27
N PHE A 88 -6.10 6.23 26.34
CA PHE A 88 -6.92 5.07 26.66
C PHE A 88 -6.33 3.78 26.11
N LYS A 89 -6.68 2.67 26.74
CA LYS A 89 -6.28 1.33 26.32
C LYS A 89 -7.47 0.57 25.80
N THR A 90 -7.32 -0.10 24.68
CA THR A 90 -8.34 -0.97 24.11
C THR A 90 -7.70 -2.19 23.45
N ARG A 91 -8.50 -3.16 23.03
CA ARG A 91 -8.06 -4.23 22.15
C ARG A 91 -8.21 -3.79 20.70
N TRP A 92 -7.40 -4.37 19.80
CA TRP A 92 -7.54 -4.15 18.37
C TRP A 92 -8.87 -4.67 17.84
N VAL A 93 -9.27 -5.84 18.30
CA VAL A 93 -10.42 -6.58 17.80
C VAL A 93 -11.37 -6.91 18.95
N GLN A 94 -12.66 -6.93 18.67
CA GLN A 94 -13.67 -7.40 19.63
C GLN A 94 -13.86 -8.91 19.51
N ASP A 95 -13.82 -9.46 18.31
CA ASP A 95 -13.83 -10.90 18.05
C ASP A 95 -13.11 -11.23 16.72
N ILE A 96 -12.84 -12.54 16.59
CA ILE A 96 -12.24 -13.13 15.40
C ILE A 96 -12.96 -14.45 15.15
N MET A 97 -13.60 -14.58 14.00
CA MET A 97 -14.15 -15.84 13.52
C MET A 97 -13.08 -16.56 12.69
N LYS A 98 -12.76 -17.80 13.08
CA LYS A 98 -11.90 -18.69 12.28
C LYS A 98 -12.79 -19.70 11.57
N TYR A 99 -12.79 -19.69 10.26
CA TYR A 99 -13.63 -20.61 9.48
C TYR A 99 -12.98 -21.99 9.38
N ASN A 100 -13.81 -23.01 9.48
CA ASN A 100 -13.44 -24.34 9.04
C ASN A 100 -13.50 -24.41 7.52
N SER A 101 -12.40 -24.76 6.88
CA SER A 101 -12.28 -24.79 5.42
C SER A 101 -13.33 -25.70 4.77
N ASP A 102 -13.56 -26.89 5.35
CA ASP A 102 -14.52 -27.86 4.80
C ASP A 102 -15.95 -27.34 4.94
N TRP A 103 -16.25 -26.67 6.06
CA TRP A 103 -17.57 -26.05 6.28
C TRP A 103 -17.78 -24.85 5.34
N ALA A 104 -16.76 -24.03 5.14
CA ALA A 104 -16.82 -22.87 4.24
C ALA A 104 -17.11 -23.29 2.79
N LEU A 105 -16.43 -24.36 2.32
CA LEU A 105 -16.69 -24.94 0.99
C LEU A 105 -18.09 -25.53 0.85
N ALA A 106 -18.64 -26.09 1.92
CA ALA A 106 -19.98 -26.64 1.93
C ALA A 106 -21.10 -25.57 2.05
N ASN A 107 -20.73 -24.32 2.39
CA ASN A 107 -21.67 -23.22 2.61
C ASN A 107 -21.27 -21.94 1.83
N PRO A 108 -21.17 -22.02 0.50
CA PRO A 108 -20.68 -20.91 -0.32
C PRO A 108 -21.55 -19.66 -0.24
N GLU A 109 -22.88 -19.82 -0.16
CA GLU A 109 -23.83 -18.68 -0.06
C GLU A 109 -23.56 -17.84 1.20
N PHE A 110 -23.30 -18.49 2.32
CA PHE A 110 -22.95 -17.80 3.58
C PHE A 110 -21.65 -17.01 3.44
N ILE A 111 -20.65 -17.61 2.78
CA ILE A 111 -19.37 -16.96 2.54
C ILE A 111 -19.57 -15.73 1.66
N GLN A 112 -20.35 -15.84 0.59
CA GLN A 112 -20.68 -14.71 -0.30
C GLN A 112 -21.42 -13.60 0.45
N GLU A 113 -22.39 -13.94 1.29
CA GLU A 113 -23.16 -12.97 2.08
C GLU A 113 -22.27 -12.20 3.05
N VAL A 114 -21.35 -12.88 3.76
CA VAL A 114 -20.49 -12.28 4.78
C VAL A 114 -19.32 -11.49 4.17
N THR A 115 -18.86 -11.87 2.99
CA THR A 115 -17.59 -11.37 2.43
C THR A 115 -17.76 -10.57 1.15
N GLY A 116 -18.89 -10.72 0.47
CA GLY A 116 -19.09 -10.18 -0.88
C GLY A 116 -18.20 -10.82 -1.95
N SER A 117 -17.41 -11.84 -1.59
CA SER A 117 -16.46 -12.51 -2.48
C SER A 117 -17.09 -13.74 -3.13
N ASP A 118 -16.60 -14.11 -4.33
CA ASP A 118 -17.01 -15.35 -4.98
C ASP A 118 -16.59 -16.55 -4.11
N PRO A 119 -17.56 -17.34 -3.62
CA PRO A 119 -17.25 -18.47 -2.74
C PRO A 119 -16.53 -19.64 -3.45
N TYR A 120 -16.52 -19.64 -4.77
CA TYR A 120 -15.82 -20.63 -5.60
C TYR A 120 -14.45 -20.17 -6.07
N ALA A 121 -14.04 -18.93 -5.73
CA ALA A 121 -12.66 -18.53 -5.93
C ALA A 121 -11.74 -19.45 -5.11
N GLU A 122 -10.60 -19.82 -5.68
CA GLU A 122 -9.59 -20.67 -5.00
C GLU A 122 -9.05 -20.07 -3.70
N ASP A 123 -9.52 -18.87 -3.35
CA ASP A 123 -9.08 -18.08 -2.23
C ASP A 123 -9.96 -18.33 -0.99
N TYR A 124 -9.52 -19.26 -0.16
CA TYR A 124 -10.23 -19.61 1.06
C TYR A 124 -10.15 -18.51 2.10
N ILE A 125 -11.33 -18.07 2.57
CA ILE A 125 -11.43 -17.23 3.76
C ILE A 125 -11.03 -18.07 4.97
N LEU A 126 -10.01 -17.59 5.68
CA LEU A 126 -9.50 -18.26 6.86
C LEU A 126 -9.98 -17.62 8.15
N ALA A 127 -10.22 -16.32 8.14
CA ALA A 127 -10.69 -15.59 9.30
C ALA A 127 -11.49 -14.34 8.89
N ALA A 128 -12.45 -13.96 9.73
CA ALA A 128 -13.07 -12.64 9.71
C ALA A 128 -12.76 -11.92 11.02
N ILE A 129 -12.38 -10.66 10.92
CA ILE A 129 -11.99 -9.80 12.03
C ILE A 129 -13.03 -8.72 12.19
N ARG A 130 -13.60 -8.56 13.40
CA ARG A 130 -14.34 -7.36 13.76
C ARG A 130 -13.50 -6.49 14.68
N PHE A 131 -13.27 -5.26 14.25
CA PHE A 131 -12.50 -4.30 15.04
C PHE A 131 -13.28 -3.84 16.27
N SER A 132 -12.57 -3.57 17.35
CA SER A 132 -13.17 -2.97 18.54
C SER A 132 -13.80 -1.62 18.21
N LYS A 133 -14.97 -1.33 18.76
CA LYS A 133 -15.69 -0.06 18.57
C LYS A 133 -14.79 1.16 18.79
N SER A 134 -13.90 1.10 19.79
CA SER A 134 -12.96 2.18 20.12
C SER A 134 -11.84 2.35 19.09
N VAL A 135 -11.60 1.38 18.20
CA VAL A 135 -10.57 1.45 17.14
C VAL A 135 -11.15 2.00 15.84
N LEU A 136 -12.43 1.77 15.57
CA LEU A 136 -13.09 2.16 14.31
C LEU A 136 -12.88 3.62 13.92
N PRO A 137 -12.99 4.63 14.81
CA PRO A 137 -12.77 6.04 14.45
C PRO A 137 -11.37 6.34 13.92
N PHE A 138 -10.41 5.44 14.11
CA PHE A 138 -9.02 5.60 13.67
C PHE A 138 -8.67 4.84 12.39
N ILE A 139 -9.62 4.07 11.84
CA ILE A 139 -9.40 3.25 10.64
C ILE A 139 -10.52 3.41 9.59
N SER A 140 -11.58 4.15 9.88
CA SER A 140 -12.71 4.37 8.96
C SER A 140 -13.15 5.83 8.92
N ASN A 141 -13.75 6.25 7.81
CA ASN A 141 -14.30 7.59 7.58
C ASN A 141 -13.33 8.74 7.92
N LEU A 142 -12.06 8.58 7.60
CA LEU A 142 -11.00 9.54 7.93
C LEU A 142 -10.96 10.67 6.92
N SER A 143 -11.24 11.90 7.37
CA SER A 143 -11.22 13.12 6.55
C SER A 143 -9.92 13.93 6.67
N SER A 144 -9.23 13.84 7.82
CA SER A 144 -8.00 14.57 8.10
C SER A 144 -7.07 13.75 9.02
N ASN A 145 -5.82 14.19 9.15
CA ASN A 145 -4.82 13.60 10.05
C ASN A 145 -4.68 12.07 9.91
N PHE A 146 -4.68 11.59 8.66
CA PHE A 146 -4.50 10.19 8.33
C PHE A 146 -3.32 9.97 7.39
N THR A 147 -2.85 8.75 7.37
CA THR A 147 -1.79 8.25 6.48
C THR A 147 -2.35 7.13 5.63
N GLN A 148 -1.98 7.14 4.35
CA GLN A 148 -2.36 6.09 3.42
C GLN A 148 -1.15 5.59 2.62
N TYR A 149 -1.13 4.30 2.37
CA TYR A 149 -0.11 3.62 1.55
C TYR A 149 -0.67 2.30 1.00
N PHE A 150 -0.05 1.78 -0.04
CA PHE A 150 -0.48 0.49 -0.59
C PHE A 150 0.10 -0.67 0.22
N LEU A 151 -0.72 -1.68 0.45
CA LEU A 151 -0.32 -2.89 1.19
C LEU A 151 0.91 -3.56 0.55
N GLN A 152 0.99 -3.52 -0.78
CA GLN A 152 2.14 -4.03 -1.53
C GLN A 152 3.46 -3.30 -1.25
N ASP A 153 3.43 -2.05 -0.78
CA ASP A 153 4.64 -1.29 -0.45
C ASP A 153 5.43 -1.91 0.72
N ILE A 154 4.75 -2.73 1.52
CA ILE A 154 5.30 -3.44 2.67
C ILE A 154 5.35 -4.96 2.46
N ALA A 155 4.95 -5.44 1.28
CA ALA A 155 5.07 -6.85 0.93
C ALA A 155 6.55 -7.28 0.97
N GLY A 156 6.79 -8.45 1.53
CA GLY A 156 8.17 -8.95 1.68
C GLY A 156 8.96 -8.39 2.87
N ILE A 157 8.46 -7.38 3.58
CA ILE A 157 9.07 -6.94 4.86
C ILE A 157 8.93 -8.07 5.88
N SER A 158 10.03 -8.41 6.54
CA SER A 158 10.13 -9.52 7.50
C SER A 158 10.22 -9.07 8.96
N SER A 159 10.27 -7.77 9.21
CA SER A 159 10.33 -7.20 10.56
C SER A 159 9.09 -6.34 10.86
N GLY A 160 8.42 -6.61 12.00
CA GLY A 160 7.35 -5.76 12.48
C GLY A 160 7.81 -4.33 12.79
N TYR A 161 9.05 -4.13 13.22
CA TYR A 161 9.60 -2.79 13.41
C TYR A 161 9.77 -2.04 12.09
N SER A 162 10.13 -2.73 11.02
CA SER A 162 10.26 -2.12 9.69
C SER A 162 8.91 -1.60 9.18
N ILE A 163 7.83 -2.36 9.36
CA ILE A 163 6.47 -1.90 9.03
C ILE A 163 6.13 -0.65 9.84
N ARG A 164 6.38 -0.65 11.15
CA ARG A 164 6.13 0.52 12.01
C ARG A 164 6.94 1.74 11.59
N PHE A 165 8.22 1.58 11.25
CA PHE A 165 9.05 2.67 10.72
C PHE A 165 8.51 3.20 9.39
N TYR A 166 8.06 2.31 8.50
CA TYR A 166 7.45 2.71 7.24
C TYR A 166 6.23 3.59 7.47
N GLU A 167 5.29 3.15 8.32
CA GLU A 167 4.10 3.92 8.68
C GLU A 167 4.43 5.29 9.29
N LEU A 168 5.38 5.31 10.23
CA LEU A 168 5.85 6.56 10.86
C LEU A 168 6.43 7.55 9.85
N MET A 169 7.10 7.07 8.79
CA MET A 169 7.62 7.93 7.74
C MET A 169 6.52 8.39 6.77
N MET A 170 5.56 7.51 6.43
CA MET A 170 4.49 7.85 5.51
C MET A 170 3.61 9.00 6.00
N GLN A 171 3.51 9.27 7.30
CA GLN A 171 2.87 10.46 7.85
C GLN A 171 3.50 11.77 7.31
N PHE A 172 4.77 11.74 6.97
CA PHE A 172 5.56 12.88 6.50
C PHE A 172 5.98 12.72 5.03
N LYS A 173 5.21 11.94 4.26
CA LYS A 173 5.51 11.67 2.84
C LYS A 173 5.69 12.94 2.01
N SER A 174 4.94 14.00 2.30
CA SER A 174 5.00 15.27 1.57
C SER A 174 6.32 16.03 1.80
N THR A 175 6.88 15.93 3.00
CA THR A 175 8.13 16.64 3.36
C THR A 175 9.38 15.79 3.20
N GLY A 176 9.24 14.46 3.21
CA GLY A 176 10.35 13.52 3.19
C GLY A 176 11.27 13.63 4.42
N TYR A 177 10.77 14.22 5.51
CA TYR A 177 11.55 14.52 6.71
C TYR A 177 10.75 14.29 7.98
N ARG A 178 11.34 13.57 8.94
CA ARG A 178 10.77 13.42 10.28
C ARG A 178 11.87 13.46 11.34
N LYS A 179 11.63 14.20 12.42
CA LYS A 179 12.45 14.21 13.62
C LYS A 179 11.62 13.69 14.78
N ILE A 180 12.10 12.65 15.47
CA ILE A 180 11.39 11.97 16.57
C ILE A 180 12.29 11.96 17.80
N ARG A 181 11.74 12.24 18.98
CA ARG A 181 12.47 12.01 20.24
C ARG A 181 12.64 10.50 20.45
N LEU A 182 13.79 10.07 20.96
CA LEU A 182 14.05 8.65 21.17
C LEU A 182 13.08 8.04 22.22
N ASP A 183 12.67 8.83 23.21
CA ASP A 183 11.68 8.37 24.20
C ASP A 183 10.32 8.17 23.57
N ASP A 184 9.87 9.08 22.68
CA ASP A 184 8.61 8.94 21.94
C ASP A 184 8.67 7.73 20.99
N LEU A 185 9.79 7.54 20.30
CA LEU A 185 10.00 6.36 19.44
C LEU A 185 9.91 5.05 20.24
N ARG A 186 10.52 5.01 21.44
CA ARG A 186 10.42 3.85 22.32
C ARG A 186 8.98 3.57 22.73
N ASN A 187 8.25 4.62 23.10
CA ASN A 187 6.84 4.49 23.46
C ASN A 187 6.00 3.99 22.27
N MET A 188 6.14 4.58 21.09
CA MET A 188 5.41 4.16 19.88
C MET A 188 5.68 2.69 19.50
N LEU A 189 6.91 2.21 19.70
CA LEU A 189 7.31 0.84 19.38
C LEU A 189 7.15 -0.14 20.54
N ASP A 190 6.58 0.31 21.67
CA ASP A 190 6.45 -0.47 22.91
C ASP A 190 7.80 -1.08 23.38
N LEU A 191 8.82 -0.23 23.45
CA LEU A 191 10.20 -0.59 23.80
C LEU A 191 10.66 0.04 25.12
N ASN A 192 9.74 0.50 25.97
CA ASN A 192 10.13 1.19 27.22
C ASN A 192 11.02 0.31 28.11
N ASP A 193 10.73 -0.99 28.14
CA ASP A 193 11.47 -1.97 28.94
C ASP A 193 12.52 -2.77 28.14
N LYS A 194 12.70 -2.40 26.83
CA LYS A 194 13.62 -3.11 25.92
C LYS A 194 14.72 -2.19 25.40
N TYR A 195 15.89 -2.77 25.21
CA TYR A 195 17.04 -2.05 24.64
C TYR A 195 17.36 -0.73 25.38
N PRO A 196 17.62 -0.75 26.70
CA PRO A 196 17.83 0.47 27.48
C PRO A 196 18.99 1.33 26.94
N LEU A 197 20.02 0.71 26.39
CA LEU A 197 21.13 1.40 25.75
C LEU A 197 20.74 1.88 24.35
N THR A 198 21.05 3.13 24.03
CA THR A 198 20.83 3.69 22.68
C THR A 198 21.59 2.91 21.59
N ALA A 199 22.75 2.35 21.92
CA ALA A 199 23.52 1.52 21.01
C ALA A 199 22.76 0.24 20.60
N ASP A 200 22.07 -0.40 21.53
CA ASP A 200 21.26 -1.59 21.25
C ASP A 200 19.99 -1.23 20.49
N LEU A 201 19.31 -0.15 20.86
CA LEU A 201 18.18 0.39 20.10
C LEU A 201 18.58 0.68 18.63
N LYS A 202 19.73 1.35 18.45
CA LYS A 202 20.27 1.63 17.12
C LYS A 202 20.47 0.33 16.34
N ARG A 203 21.28 -0.59 16.85
CA ARG A 203 21.71 -1.80 16.15
C ARG A 203 20.55 -2.78 15.88
N ARG A 204 19.68 -3.00 16.88
CA ARG A 204 18.66 -4.05 16.84
C ARG A 204 17.32 -3.60 16.27
N VAL A 205 17.05 -2.30 16.23
CA VAL A 205 15.77 -1.75 15.80
C VAL A 205 15.95 -0.78 14.64
N ILE A 206 16.74 0.30 14.82
CA ILE A 206 16.83 1.37 13.83
C ILE A 206 17.58 0.89 12.58
N ASP A 207 18.81 0.37 12.75
CA ASP A 207 19.62 -0.10 11.61
C ASP A 207 18.88 -1.20 10.85
N THR A 208 18.41 -2.23 11.57
CA THR A 208 17.69 -3.36 10.97
C THR A 208 16.46 -2.89 10.18
N ALA A 209 15.66 -1.97 10.73
CA ALA A 209 14.47 -1.48 10.07
C ALA A 209 14.80 -0.65 8.82
N ILE A 210 15.79 0.24 8.92
CA ILE A 210 16.16 1.12 7.81
C ILE A 210 16.84 0.35 6.69
N ASP A 211 17.72 -0.61 7.00
CA ASP A 211 18.37 -1.45 6.00
C ASP A 211 17.33 -2.28 5.24
N GLU A 212 16.40 -2.92 5.93
CA GLU A 212 15.33 -3.68 5.31
C GLU A 212 14.42 -2.80 4.44
N LEU A 213 14.02 -1.63 4.92
CA LEU A 213 13.20 -0.69 4.16
C LEU A 213 13.95 -0.16 2.93
N ASN A 214 15.24 0.09 3.07
CA ASN A 214 16.08 0.47 1.93
C ASN A 214 16.21 -0.62 0.88
N GLU A 215 16.09 -1.88 1.25
CA GLU A 215 16.10 -3.00 0.32
C GLU A 215 14.72 -3.22 -0.31
N LYS A 216 13.67 -3.35 0.50
CA LYS A 216 12.39 -3.96 0.12
C LYS A 216 11.23 -2.97 -0.08
N SER A 217 11.33 -1.72 0.37
CA SER A 217 10.24 -0.75 0.22
C SER A 217 10.49 0.24 -0.93
N PRO A 218 9.48 0.96 -1.42
CA PRO A 218 9.64 1.92 -2.51
C PRO A 218 10.32 3.24 -2.10
N ILE A 219 10.88 3.34 -0.90
CA ILE A 219 11.55 4.56 -0.41
C ILE A 219 13.02 4.31 -0.08
N LYS A 220 13.84 5.35 -0.26
CA LYS A 220 15.23 5.40 0.19
C LYS A 220 15.35 6.29 1.42
N ILE A 221 15.94 5.75 2.48
CA ILE A 221 16.01 6.37 3.81
C ILE A 221 17.45 6.58 4.21
N THR A 222 17.71 7.75 4.80
CA THR A 222 18.94 8.04 5.56
C THR A 222 18.55 8.56 6.93
N TYR A 223 19.38 8.32 7.94
CA TYR A 223 19.09 8.80 9.28
C TYR A 223 20.32 9.32 10.01
N LYS A 224 20.08 10.11 11.05
CA LYS A 224 21.09 10.57 12.01
C LYS A 224 20.54 10.54 13.42
N LEU A 225 21.38 10.16 14.39
CA LEU A 225 21.09 10.35 15.81
C LEU A 225 21.65 11.70 16.27
N LEU A 226 20.77 12.53 16.80
CA LEU A 226 21.11 13.87 17.30
C LEU A 226 21.32 13.84 18.81
N LYS A 227 22.31 14.59 19.28
CA LYS A 227 22.64 14.72 20.70
C LYS A 227 22.16 16.05 21.27
N THR A 228 21.81 16.03 22.56
CA THR A 228 21.70 17.22 23.38
C THR A 228 22.72 17.03 24.55
N GLY A 229 23.77 17.83 24.56
CA GLY A 229 24.89 17.56 25.39
C GLY A 229 25.57 16.22 25.06
N ARG A 230 25.73 15.34 26.06
CA ARG A 230 26.35 14.02 25.88
C ARG A 230 25.40 12.90 25.51
N LYS A 231 24.08 13.12 25.59
CA LYS A 231 23.06 12.07 25.37
C LYS A 231 22.43 12.19 23.96
N PHE A 232 22.20 11.06 23.29
CA PHE A 232 21.38 11.01 22.12
C PHE A 232 19.91 11.21 22.52
N THR A 233 19.23 12.15 21.88
CA THR A 233 17.87 12.54 22.24
C THR A 233 16.87 12.42 21.09
N HIS A 234 17.33 12.50 19.85
CA HIS A 234 16.45 12.47 18.69
C HIS A 234 17.00 11.57 17.58
N LEU A 235 16.07 11.00 16.83
CA LEU A 235 16.28 10.37 15.54
C LEU A 235 15.79 11.32 14.45
N GLU A 236 16.66 11.70 13.53
CA GLU A 236 16.35 12.44 12.31
C GLU A 236 16.31 11.47 11.15
N LEU A 237 15.19 11.45 10.41
CA LEU A 237 14.97 10.62 9.24
C LEU A 237 14.76 11.52 8.02
N LYS A 238 15.46 11.21 6.92
CA LYS A 238 15.25 11.80 5.61
C LYS A 238 14.95 10.67 4.63
N PHE A 239 13.91 10.83 3.85
CA PHE A 239 13.49 9.78 2.92
C PHE A 239 12.89 10.38 1.66
N LYS A 240 13.00 9.64 0.58
CA LYS A 240 12.43 9.99 -0.73
C LYS A 240 11.99 8.73 -1.45
N PRO A 241 11.05 8.81 -2.39
CA PRO A 241 10.77 7.69 -3.27
C PRO A 241 12.08 7.20 -3.91
N LYS A 242 12.26 5.89 -3.99
CA LYS A 242 13.25 5.34 -4.89
C LYS A 242 12.82 5.80 -6.28
N VAL A 243 13.66 6.51 -6.98
CA VAL A 243 13.51 6.62 -8.43
C VAL A 243 13.58 5.16 -8.88
N GLU A 244 12.50 4.62 -9.44
CA GLU A 244 12.67 3.46 -10.28
C GLU A 244 13.80 3.90 -11.22
N GLU A 245 14.98 3.34 -11.05
CA GLU A 245 15.87 3.24 -12.17
C GLU A 245 15.03 2.45 -13.17
N LYS A 246 14.33 3.21 -14.04
CA LYS A 246 13.99 2.66 -15.36
C LYS A 246 15.30 2.03 -15.75
N THR A 247 15.37 0.70 -15.62
CA THR A 247 16.43 -0.09 -16.20
C THR A 247 16.73 0.69 -17.46
N LYS A 248 17.94 1.22 -17.57
CA LYS A 248 18.41 1.72 -18.86
C LYS A 248 18.25 0.48 -19.73
N GLU A 249 17.03 0.33 -20.25
CA GLU A 249 16.84 -0.47 -21.43
C GLU A 249 17.92 0.10 -22.33
N ILE A 250 18.94 -0.69 -22.46
CA ILE A 250 19.91 -0.58 -23.51
C ILE A 250 19.08 -0.12 -24.68
N ASP A 251 19.45 1.03 -25.23
CA ASP A 251 18.88 1.65 -26.40
C ASP A 251 18.95 0.61 -27.53
N SER A 252 18.14 -0.44 -27.39
CA SER A 252 17.86 -1.41 -28.41
C SER A 252 17.08 -0.58 -29.39
N LYS A 253 17.74 -0.16 -30.48
CA LYS A 253 17.23 0.56 -31.61
C LYS A 253 15.75 0.27 -31.74
N LYS A 254 14.92 1.29 -31.46
CA LYS A 254 13.46 1.22 -31.54
C LYS A 254 13.12 0.75 -32.94
N ASP A 255 12.98 -0.55 -33.12
CA ASP A 255 12.59 -1.15 -34.39
C ASP A 255 11.05 -1.16 -34.44
N PRO A 256 10.43 -0.41 -35.35
CA PRO A 256 8.98 -0.37 -35.51
C PRO A 256 8.33 -1.74 -35.77
N ASN A 257 9.10 -2.73 -36.16
CA ASN A 257 8.65 -4.08 -36.47
C ASN A 257 8.74 -5.03 -35.24
N ASN A 258 9.25 -4.57 -34.08
CA ASN A 258 9.28 -5.36 -32.87
C ASN A 258 7.87 -5.47 -32.26
N PRO A 259 7.32 -6.67 -31.99
CA PRO A 259 6.01 -6.84 -31.35
C PRO A 259 5.87 -6.14 -30.00
N GLU A 260 6.97 -5.93 -29.25
CA GLU A 260 7.00 -5.26 -27.95
C GLU A 260 7.04 -3.71 -28.06
N PHE A 261 7.08 -3.18 -29.28
CA PHE A 261 7.15 -1.74 -29.53
C PHE A 261 5.91 -0.96 -29.08
N PHE A 262 4.78 -1.62 -28.88
CA PHE A 262 3.54 -0.98 -28.43
C PHE A 262 3.62 -0.54 -26.98
N ILE A 263 3.95 0.75 -26.75
CA ILE A 263 3.87 1.38 -25.42
C ILE A 263 2.52 2.08 -25.31
N LYS A 264 1.68 1.60 -24.41
CA LYS A 264 0.36 2.20 -24.16
C LYS A 264 0.52 3.62 -23.62
N LEU A 265 0.09 4.62 -24.38
CA LEU A 265 0.01 6.01 -23.93
C LEU A 265 -0.94 6.13 -22.73
N SER A 266 -0.59 6.95 -21.73
CA SER A 266 -1.56 7.34 -20.71
C SER A 266 -2.72 8.13 -21.33
N ASP A 267 -3.92 8.08 -20.71
CA ASP A 267 -5.09 8.77 -21.24
C ASP A 267 -4.85 10.26 -21.52
N PRO A 268 -4.22 11.05 -20.62
CA PRO A 268 -3.92 12.44 -20.92
C PRO A 268 -2.96 12.63 -22.11
N GLN A 269 -1.92 11.79 -22.23
CA GLN A 269 -0.98 11.84 -23.34
C GLN A 269 -1.65 11.49 -24.66
N ARG A 270 -2.49 10.45 -24.67
CA ARG A 270 -3.22 9.99 -25.85
C ARG A 270 -4.13 11.09 -26.39
N HIS A 271 -4.92 11.74 -25.54
CA HIS A 271 -5.80 12.84 -25.96
C HIS A 271 -5.03 14.09 -26.39
N MET A 272 -3.90 14.40 -25.74
CA MET A 272 -3.04 15.50 -26.12
C MET A 272 -2.44 15.28 -27.55
N PHE A 273 -1.90 14.10 -27.81
CA PHE A 273 -1.36 13.78 -29.13
C PHE A 273 -2.45 13.71 -30.19
N ALA A 274 -3.58 13.10 -29.88
CA ALA A 274 -4.72 13.00 -30.78
C ALA A 274 -5.27 14.38 -31.20
N SER A 275 -5.34 15.34 -30.27
CA SER A 275 -5.72 16.72 -30.57
C SER A 275 -4.74 17.38 -31.54
N LYS A 276 -3.43 17.25 -31.29
CA LYS A 276 -2.44 17.79 -32.22
C LYS A 276 -2.45 17.10 -33.58
N MET A 277 -2.65 15.79 -33.60
CA MET A 277 -2.72 15.01 -34.85
C MET A 277 -3.95 15.36 -35.67
N SER A 278 -5.09 15.69 -35.08
CA SER A 278 -6.31 16.05 -35.82
C SER A 278 -6.11 17.30 -36.71
N GLU A 279 -5.16 18.17 -36.38
CA GLU A 279 -4.83 19.38 -37.12
C GLU A 279 -3.74 19.17 -38.19
N MET A 280 -3.13 17.98 -38.25
CA MET A 280 -2.04 17.69 -39.19
C MET A 280 -2.58 17.36 -40.58
N PRO A 281 -2.00 17.95 -41.66
CA PRO A 281 -2.40 17.63 -43.04
C PRO A 281 -2.27 16.14 -43.39
N GLU A 282 -1.27 15.46 -42.80
CA GLU A 282 -1.01 14.04 -43.02
C GLU A 282 -2.15 13.13 -42.51
N MET A 283 -2.95 13.62 -41.56
CA MET A 283 -4.09 12.91 -41.02
C MET A 283 -5.40 13.08 -41.81
N SER A 284 -5.42 13.95 -42.82
CA SER A 284 -6.61 14.26 -43.61
C SER A 284 -7.23 13.05 -44.30
N SER A 285 -6.45 12.06 -44.67
CA SER A 285 -6.90 10.81 -45.31
C SER A 285 -7.69 9.91 -44.33
N TYR A 286 -7.62 10.15 -43.02
CA TYR A 286 -8.32 9.42 -41.98
C TYR A 286 -9.57 10.16 -41.50
N SER A 287 -9.79 11.39 -41.95
CA SER A 287 -10.99 12.16 -41.62
C SER A 287 -12.22 11.58 -42.31
N GLN A 288 -13.36 11.60 -41.67
CA GLN A 288 -14.65 11.08 -42.18
C GLN A 288 -15.68 12.20 -42.30
N GLY A 289 -16.04 12.49 -43.53
CA GLY A 289 -17.16 13.41 -43.82
C GLY A 289 -16.94 14.82 -43.29
N THR A 290 -17.90 15.36 -42.52
CA THR A 290 -17.93 16.72 -41.99
C THR A 290 -17.63 16.76 -40.50
N GLU A 291 -16.87 15.78 -39.98
CA GLU A 291 -16.48 15.77 -38.56
C GLU A 291 -15.63 17.00 -38.17
N SER A 292 -15.88 17.56 -37.00
CA SER A 292 -15.03 18.63 -36.46
C SER A 292 -13.67 18.10 -35.99
N TYR A 293 -12.66 18.96 -35.91
CA TYR A 293 -11.33 18.59 -35.38
C TYR A 293 -11.42 17.93 -33.98
N GLN A 294 -12.36 18.34 -33.15
CA GLN A 294 -12.56 17.74 -31.83
C GLN A 294 -13.10 16.30 -31.92
N GLN A 295 -14.07 16.06 -32.81
CA GLN A 295 -14.62 14.71 -33.04
C GLN A 295 -13.55 13.81 -33.67
N PHE A 296 -12.77 14.34 -34.59
CA PHE A 296 -11.65 13.63 -35.20
C PHE A 296 -10.58 13.28 -34.16
N ALA A 297 -10.23 14.20 -33.26
CA ALA A 297 -9.28 13.95 -32.18
C ALA A 297 -9.74 12.80 -31.24
N VAL A 298 -11.03 12.73 -30.88
CA VAL A 298 -11.54 11.62 -30.08
C VAL A 298 -11.35 10.28 -30.81
N ARG A 299 -11.67 10.23 -32.08
CA ARG A 299 -11.49 9.03 -32.89
C ARG A 299 -10.03 8.63 -33.07
N ILE A 300 -9.11 9.59 -33.28
CA ILE A 300 -7.66 9.34 -33.28
C ILE A 300 -7.22 8.76 -31.92
N ALA A 301 -7.73 9.28 -30.80
CA ALA A 301 -7.41 8.75 -29.50
C ALA A 301 -7.84 7.29 -29.32
N GLU A 302 -8.98 6.89 -29.88
CA GLU A 302 -9.39 5.48 -29.92
C GLU A 302 -8.51 4.63 -30.84
N MET A 303 -8.13 5.16 -32.01
CA MET A 303 -7.24 4.46 -32.94
C MET A 303 -5.85 4.22 -32.31
N LEU A 304 -5.34 5.14 -31.50
CA LEU A 304 -4.07 4.99 -30.79
C LEU A 304 -4.07 3.89 -29.70
N LEU A 305 -5.21 3.33 -29.35
CA LEU A 305 -5.31 2.13 -28.48
C LEU A 305 -5.01 0.84 -29.27
N GLN A 306 -5.09 0.87 -30.60
CA GLN A 306 -4.86 -0.29 -31.44
C GLN A 306 -3.36 -0.38 -31.78
N PRO A 307 -2.67 -1.50 -31.50
CA PRO A 307 -1.25 -1.64 -31.76
C PRO A 307 -0.84 -1.38 -33.22
N GLU A 308 -1.68 -1.77 -34.16
CA GLU A 308 -1.46 -1.56 -35.60
C GLU A 308 -1.51 -0.08 -35.98
N LYS A 309 -2.53 0.63 -35.49
CA LYS A 309 -2.69 2.07 -35.76
C LYS A 309 -1.65 2.90 -35.03
N PHE A 310 -1.26 2.49 -33.82
CA PHE A 310 -0.14 3.11 -33.12
C PHE A 310 1.16 3.05 -33.91
N ARG A 311 1.49 1.89 -34.51
CA ARG A 311 2.66 1.73 -35.37
C ARG A 311 2.59 2.61 -36.62
N GLU A 312 1.43 2.64 -37.26
CA GLU A 312 1.19 3.46 -38.45
C GLU A 312 1.37 4.96 -38.15
N PHE A 313 0.90 5.42 -36.99
CA PHE A 313 0.98 6.81 -36.55
C PHE A 313 2.28 7.18 -35.81
N TYR A 314 3.14 6.20 -35.51
CA TYR A 314 4.38 6.43 -34.78
C TYR A 314 5.29 7.52 -35.36
N PRO A 315 5.51 7.63 -36.70
CA PRO A 315 6.30 8.70 -37.28
C PRO A 315 5.70 10.09 -36.99
N LEU A 316 4.37 10.21 -36.94
CA LEU A 316 3.68 11.46 -36.66
C LEU A 316 3.75 11.79 -35.15
N LEU A 317 3.61 10.80 -34.30
CA LEU A 317 3.79 10.95 -32.84
C LEU A 317 5.20 11.45 -32.52
N THR A 318 6.22 10.92 -33.21
CA THR A 318 7.61 11.34 -33.01
C THR A 318 7.83 12.79 -33.47
N LYS A 319 7.21 13.23 -34.60
CA LYS A 319 7.21 14.63 -35.02
C LYS A 319 6.59 15.57 -33.98
N LEU A 320 5.61 15.10 -33.23
CA LEU A 320 4.92 15.85 -32.17
C LEU A 320 5.64 15.79 -30.82
N GLY A 321 6.81 15.14 -30.76
CA GLY A 321 7.61 15.05 -29.51
C GLY A 321 7.38 13.84 -28.66
N TYR A 322 6.73 12.81 -29.17
CA TYR A 322 6.69 11.50 -28.53
C TYR A 322 8.10 10.89 -28.55
N LYS A 323 8.61 10.47 -27.37
CA LYS A 323 9.96 9.92 -27.19
C LYS A 323 9.90 8.48 -26.73
#